data_2de006bca34b5fb1473ed4d03b2a6ad4
#
_entry.id   2de006bca34b5fb1473ed4d03b2a6ad4
#
_cell.length_a   1.000
_cell.length_b   1.000
_cell.length_c   1.000
_cell.angle_alpha   90.00
_cell.angle_beta   90.00
_cell.angle_gamma   90.00
#
_symmetry.space_group_name_H-M   'P 1'
#
loop_
_entity.id
_entity.type
_entity.pdbx_description
1 polymer ?
#
loop_
_entity_poly.entity_id
_entity_poly.type
_entity_poly.pdbx_seq_one_letter_code
_entity_poly.pdbx_strand_id
1 'polypeptide(L)'
;VCDIREQPFFLKIFDLERIPAARLTKGGMPFEVEMCARLEHPSLVACRRTGIESIGDKRYAYLITDYIQGGLLAELLSREHRLPVAQAVELTIRVLEGLSYLHGQAETLIHNDITARNIMYDCVGDALLRPRIIDMGHLSHPVMGRPDFQTSDLELCYRAPETFIGIYSKQSDLFSVGVLLYEMIYGCLPWSCDASKSPSEAREELREARKAGLRFPEKEPEGMTEQLHKVLQRALALIDRDRFGSADEFIGALRGEEVKMPPTKRESAAPPSANGDVTTDGEQRGGEAEGEAPRATFAKGEGNGFADVAGMEELKQLLRAKVINVLQDRERALKYRLAIPNGMLLYGPPGCGKTFIAEKFAEETGFNYTVVKSSDLASIYIHGSQQMIGKLFDEARAKAPTVLCFDEFDALVPSRKESTHASMAGEVNEFLSQLNNCGKKGVFVIATSNRPDMIDPAVLRT
;
A
#
# COMPACT_ATOMS: atom_id res chain seq x y z
N VAL A 1 18.55 32.38 2.45
CA VAL A 1 18.89 33.14 3.65
C VAL A 1 20.33 32.84 3.99
N CYS A 2 21.10 33.86 4.48
CA CYS A 2 22.48 33.65 4.91
C CYS A 2 22.62 33.94 6.41
N ASP A 3 23.59 33.30 7.05
CA ASP A 3 24.00 33.61 8.39
C ASP A 3 24.97 34.81 8.44
N ILE A 4 25.46 35.14 9.63
CA ILE A 4 26.43 36.25 9.85
C ILE A 4 27.78 36.03 9.14
N ARG A 5 28.07 34.75 8.73
CA ARG A 5 29.27 34.36 8.00
C ARG A 5 29.02 34.20 6.51
N GLU A 6 27.89 34.70 6.01
CA GLU A 6 27.44 34.61 4.63
C GLU A 6 27.22 33.16 4.11
N GLN A 7 27.09 32.19 5.03
CA GLN A 7 26.74 30.82 4.65
C GLN A 7 25.28 30.78 4.24
N PRO A 8 24.96 30.24 3.04
CA PRO A 8 23.59 30.15 2.59
C PRO A 8 22.84 29.00 3.30
N PHE A 9 21.56 29.24 3.60
CA PHE A 9 20.62 28.28 4.15
C PHE A 9 19.31 28.33 3.36
N PHE A 10 18.59 27.24 3.36
CA PHE A 10 17.23 27.20 2.84
C PHE A 10 16.25 27.43 4.00
N LEU A 11 15.27 28.32 3.81
CA LEU A 11 14.24 28.64 4.81
C LEU A 11 12.87 28.30 4.21
N LYS A 12 12.13 27.37 4.84
CA LYS A 12 10.74 27.06 4.57
C LYS A 12 9.86 27.62 5.69
N ILE A 13 8.84 28.39 5.35
CA ILE A 13 7.94 29.04 6.30
C ILE A 13 6.54 28.47 6.11
N PHE A 14 5.88 28.14 7.21
CA PHE A 14 4.56 27.53 7.25
C PHE A 14 3.59 28.47 7.98
N ASP A 15 2.53 28.90 7.30
CA ASP A 15 1.43 29.63 7.93
C ASP A 15 0.56 28.62 8.71
N LEU A 16 0.62 28.66 10.04
CA LEU A 16 -0.06 27.67 10.90
C LEU A 16 -1.58 27.72 10.79
N GLU A 17 -2.16 28.84 10.34
CA GLU A 17 -3.61 28.95 10.13
C GLU A 17 -4.07 28.18 8.88
N ARG A 18 -3.14 27.92 7.94
CA ARG A 18 -3.43 27.20 6.69
C ARG A 18 -3.13 25.70 6.75
N ILE A 19 -2.50 25.25 7.83
CA ILE A 19 -2.18 23.83 7.98
C ILE A 19 -3.36 23.11 8.62
N PRO A 20 -3.86 22.02 8.00
CA PRO A 20 -4.88 21.20 8.60
C PRO A 20 -4.45 20.68 9.99
N ALA A 21 -5.36 20.68 10.96
CA ALA A 21 -5.07 20.24 12.33
C ALA A 21 -4.51 18.81 12.39
N ALA A 22 -4.92 17.94 11.46
CA ALA A 22 -4.40 16.56 11.32
C ALA A 22 -2.91 16.50 10.95
N ARG A 23 -2.32 17.59 10.45
CA ARG A 23 -0.89 17.71 10.12
C ARG A 23 -0.07 18.43 11.18
N LEU A 24 -0.71 18.85 12.26
CA LEU A 24 -0.03 19.42 13.41
C LEU A 24 0.20 18.34 14.47
N THR A 25 1.37 18.36 15.07
CA THR A 25 1.68 17.51 16.22
C THR A 25 0.94 18.03 17.47
N LYS A 26 0.93 17.26 18.55
CA LYS A 26 0.33 17.67 19.83
C LYS A 26 0.91 19.00 20.36
N GLY A 27 2.12 19.35 19.96
CA GLY A 27 2.78 20.63 20.28
C GLY A 27 2.39 21.80 19.36
N GLY A 28 1.50 21.58 18.37
CA GLY A 28 1.10 22.61 17.41
C GLY A 28 2.16 22.90 16.34
N MET A 29 3.19 22.06 16.20
CA MET A 29 4.21 22.14 15.17
C MET A 29 3.77 21.33 13.94
N PRO A 30 4.02 21.77 12.70
CA PRO A 30 3.82 20.91 11.53
C PRO A 30 4.63 19.62 11.65
N PHE A 31 4.02 18.48 11.30
CA PHE A 31 4.65 17.16 11.40
C PHE A 31 5.99 17.10 10.64
N GLU A 32 6.04 17.68 9.45
CA GLU A 32 7.27 17.81 8.65
C GLU A 32 8.40 18.50 9.44
N VAL A 33 8.09 19.63 10.09
CA VAL A 33 9.08 20.42 10.82
C VAL A 33 9.59 19.65 12.04
N GLU A 34 8.72 18.99 12.78
CA GLU A 34 9.10 18.19 13.95
C GLU A 34 9.94 16.98 13.53
N MET A 35 9.58 16.30 12.42
CA MET A 35 10.35 15.17 11.93
C MET A 35 11.72 15.59 11.39
N CYS A 36 11.80 16.63 10.57
CA CYS A 36 13.08 17.14 10.09
C CYS A 36 14.05 17.50 11.22
N ALA A 37 13.54 17.99 12.36
CA ALA A 37 14.37 18.30 13.51
C ALA A 37 14.98 17.06 14.21
N ARG A 38 14.41 15.88 14.01
CA ARG A 38 14.83 14.62 14.65
C ARG A 38 15.62 13.70 13.73
N LEU A 39 15.49 13.89 12.40
CA LEU A 39 16.09 13.01 11.43
C LEU A 39 17.46 13.52 11.01
N GLU A 40 18.47 12.64 11.08
CA GLU A 40 19.84 12.95 10.68
C GLU A 40 20.43 11.78 9.88
N HIS A 41 20.62 11.98 8.58
CA HIS A 41 21.20 10.98 7.68
C HIS A 41 21.87 11.69 6.48
N PRO A 42 23.02 11.19 5.95
CA PRO A 42 23.72 11.79 4.82
C PRO A 42 22.88 11.95 3.55
N SER A 43 21.92 11.06 3.31
CA SER A 43 20.99 11.11 2.17
C SER A 43 19.71 11.90 2.42
N LEU A 44 19.58 12.56 3.57
CA LEU A 44 18.49 13.48 3.88
C LEU A 44 19.04 14.91 3.98
N VAL A 45 18.19 15.90 3.68
CA VAL A 45 18.55 17.30 3.94
C VAL A 45 18.69 17.52 5.43
N ALA A 46 19.81 18.10 5.85
CA ALA A 46 20.07 18.34 7.27
C ALA A 46 19.31 19.55 7.79
N CYS A 47 18.53 19.36 8.85
CA CYS A 47 17.88 20.41 9.58
C CYS A 47 18.90 21.14 10.45
N ARG A 48 18.89 22.48 10.43
CA ARG A 48 19.76 23.35 11.26
C ARG A 48 18.98 23.98 12.38
N ARG A 49 17.77 24.40 12.11
CA ARG A 49 16.93 25.05 13.12
C ARG A 49 15.48 24.99 12.76
N THR A 50 14.64 24.87 13.76
CA THR A 50 13.18 24.96 13.65
C THR A 50 12.62 25.84 14.74
N GLY A 51 11.44 26.39 14.58
CA GLY A 51 10.75 27.16 15.59
C GLY A 51 9.39 27.64 15.14
N ILE A 52 8.73 28.35 16.06
CA ILE A 52 7.48 29.07 15.81
C ILE A 52 7.72 30.51 16.16
N GLU A 53 7.35 31.42 15.27
CA GLU A 53 7.44 32.87 15.46
C GLU A 53 6.08 33.52 15.19
N SER A 54 5.83 34.62 15.89
CA SER A 54 4.63 35.44 15.68
C SER A 54 5.01 36.70 14.91
N ILE A 55 4.33 36.97 13.81
CA ILE A 55 4.50 38.17 13.00
C ILE A 55 3.15 38.87 12.91
N GLY A 56 2.96 39.95 13.64
CA GLY A 56 1.64 40.53 13.86
C GLY A 56 0.74 39.55 14.61
N ASP A 57 -0.49 39.38 14.15
CA ASP A 57 -1.46 38.48 14.76
C ASP A 57 -1.35 37.01 14.28
N LYS A 58 -0.41 36.72 13.36
CA LYS A 58 -0.24 35.40 12.78
C LYS A 58 0.94 34.62 13.32
N ARG A 59 0.78 33.32 13.44
CA ARG A 59 1.83 32.39 13.86
C ARG A 59 2.37 31.62 12.69
N TYR A 60 3.69 31.55 12.59
CA TYR A 60 4.41 30.81 11.54
C TYR A 60 5.37 29.82 12.16
N ALA A 61 5.35 28.58 11.66
CA ALA A 61 6.45 27.67 11.90
C ALA A 61 7.52 27.86 10.81
N TYR A 62 8.78 27.61 11.16
CA TYR A 62 9.86 27.67 10.19
C TYR A 62 10.80 26.47 10.32
N LEU A 63 11.40 26.13 9.19
CA LEU A 63 12.41 25.10 9.03
C LEU A 63 13.59 25.70 8.26
N ILE A 64 14.78 25.68 8.88
CA ILE A 64 16.04 26.06 8.25
C ILE A 64 16.84 24.79 8.00
N THR A 65 17.21 24.55 6.75
CA THR A 65 18.03 23.42 6.34
C THR A 65 19.31 23.87 5.64
N ASP A 66 20.23 22.95 5.46
CA ASP A 66 21.41 23.20 4.63
C ASP A 66 20.99 23.63 3.23
N TYR A 67 21.75 24.58 2.68
CA TYR A 67 21.66 24.89 1.26
C TYR A 67 22.54 23.93 0.47
N ILE A 68 21.92 23.18 -0.44
CA ILE A 68 22.62 22.24 -1.33
C ILE A 68 23.06 23.00 -2.57
N GLN A 69 24.38 23.13 -2.80
CA GLN A 69 24.95 23.91 -3.89
C GLN A 69 24.82 23.27 -5.28
N GLY A 70 24.21 22.09 -5.36
CA GLY A 70 23.95 21.39 -6.64
C GLY A 70 22.64 21.82 -7.28
N GLY A 71 21.96 20.87 -7.90
CA GLY A 71 20.68 21.08 -8.58
C GLY A 71 19.66 20.03 -8.23
N LEU A 72 18.47 20.19 -8.76
CA LEU A 72 17.42 19.15 -8.71
C LEU A 72 17.77 18.02 -9.69
N LEU A 73 17.54 16.78 -9.28
CA LEU A 73 17.70 15.62 -10.16
C LEU A 73 16.79 15.73 -11.40
N ALA A 74 15.58 16.28 -11.24
CA ALA A 74 14.69 16.56 -12.36
C ALA A 74 15.29 17.52 -13.41
N GLU A 75 16.02 18.55 -12.97
CA GLU A 75 16.72 19.49 -13.88
C GLU A 75 17.89 18.80 -14.59
N LEU A 76 18.62 17.94 -13.86
CA LEU A 76 19.69 17.13 -14.45
C LEU A 76 19.14 16.21 -15.55
N LEU A 77 18.06 15.48 -15.26
CA LEU A 77 17.42 14.58 -16.24
C LEU A 77 16.82 15.36 -17.43
N SER A 78 16.30 16.55 -17.22
CA SER A 78 15.84 17.41 -18.33
C SER A 78 16.97 17.84 -19.25
N ARG A 79 18.19 18.04 -18.72
CA ARG A 79 19.38 18.47 -19.48
C ARG A 79 20.09 17.30 -20.14
N GLU A 80 20.36 16.23 -19.40
CA GLU A 80 21.17 15.09 -19.84
C GLU A 80 20.32 13.98 -20.46
N HIS A 81 18.99 14.07 -20.36
CA HIS A 81 17.98 13.08 -20.73
C HIS A 81 18.07 11.78 -19.95
N ARG A 82 19.24 11.26 -19.67
CA ARG A 82 19.49 10.04 -18.87
C ARG A 82 20.87 10.10 -18.24
N LEU A 83 21.09 9.26 -17.24
CA LEU A 83 22.38 9.08 -16.58
C LEU A 83 23.08 7.79 -17.07
N PRO A 84 24.41 7.73 -16.98
CA PRO A 84 25.14 6.46 -17.09
C PRO A 84 24.58 5.45 -16.06
N VAL A 85 24.40 4.20 -16.48
CA VAL A 85 23.77 3.15 -15.64
C VAL A 85 24.44 3.03 -14.27
N ALA A 86 25.80 3.01 -14.23
CA ALA A 86 26.55 2.92 -12.97
C ALA A 86 26.24 4.12 -12.04
N GLN A 87 26.10 5.32 -12.58
CA GLN A 87 25.78 6.52 -11.80
C GLN A 87 24.33 6.48 -11.29
N ALA A 88 23.38 6.05 -12.13
CA ALA A 88 21.98 5.86 -11.74
C ALA A 88 21.84 4.84 -10.59
N VAL A 89 22.58 3.72 -10.67
CA VAL A 89 22.58 2.69 -9.63
C VAL A 89 23.18 3.23 -8.32
N GLU A 90 24.32 3.90 -8.35
CA GLU A 90 24.95 4.46 -7.14
C GLU A 90 24.06 5.51 -6.48
N LEU A 91 23.45 6.40 -7.28
CA LEU A 91 22.51 7.41 -6.78
C LEU A 91 21.29 6.73 -6.14
N THR A 92 20.75 5.69 -6.77
CA THR A 92 19.63 4.92 -6.22
C THR A 92 19.98 4.26 -4.88
N ILE A 93 21.18 3.68 -4.77
CA ILE A 93 21.64 3.08 -3.50
C ILE A 93 21.65 4.13 -2.39
N ARG A 94 22.16 5.34 -2.66
CA ARG A 94 22.16 6.43 -1.66
C ARG A 94 20.77 6.88 -1.25
N VAL A 95 19.82 6.96 -2.19
CA VAL A 95 18.41 7.25 -1.88
C VAL A 95 17.81 6.14 -1.02
N LEU A 96 18.07 4.88 -1.35
CA LEU A 96 17.62 3.72 -0.57
C LEU A 96 18.23 3.68 0.84
N GLU A 97 19.49 4.08 1.03
CA GLU A 97 20.11 4.22 2.37
C GLU A 97 19.32 5.25 3.22
N GLY A 98 18.90 6.37 2.63
CA GLY A 98 18.02 7.34 3.29
C GLY A 98 16.65 6.75 3.65
N LEU A 99 16.05 5.98 2.76
CA LEU A 99 14.78 5.31 3.03
C LEU A 99 14.92 4.18 4.05
N SER A 100 16.01 3.41 4.04
CA SER A 100 16.28 2.39 5.07
C SER A 100 16.32 3.04 6.45
N TYR A 101 16.98 4.20 6.57
CA TYR A 101 17.00 4.97 7.81
C TYR A 101 15.60 5.42 8.25
N LEU A 102 14.75 5.97 7.34
CA LEU A 102 13.38 6.37 7.65
C LEU A 102 12.51 5.18 8.04
N HIS A 103 12.57 4.10 7.27
CA HIS A 103 11.81 2.88 7.51
C HIS A 103 12.23 2.14 8.78
N GLY A 104 13.46 2.36 9.26
CA GLY A 104 14.04 1.76 10.46
C GLY A 104 13.78 2.55 11.75
N GLN A 105 13.09 3.71 11.68
CA GLN A 105 12.75 4.45 12.88
C GLN A 105 11.83 3.64 13.81
N ALA A 106 11.87 3.90 15.11
CA ALA A 106 11.03 3.23 16.12
C ALA A 106 9.54 3.28 15.75
N GLU A 107 9.10 4.41 15.24
CA GLU A 107 7.84 4.56 14.52
C GLU A 107 8.21 4.67 13.03
N THR A 108 7.99 3.62 12.26
CA THR A 108 8.29 3.58 10.82
C THR A 108 7.75 4.82 10.13
N LEU A 109 8.61 5.48 9.34
CA LEU A 109 8.25 6.65 8.53
C LEU A 109 8.27 6.27 7.06
N ILE A 110 7.18 6.55 6.35
CA ILE A 110 7.04 6.38 4.91
C ILE A 110 7.14 7.76 4.26
N HIS A 111 7.95 7.88 3.22
CA HIS A 111 8.20 9.18 2.57
C HIS A 111 7.02 9.65 1.72
N ASN A 112 6.44 8.73 0.94
CA ASN A 112 5.26 8.92 0.07
C ASN A 112 5.45 9.79 -1.17
N ASP A 113 6.58 10.47 -1.32
CA ASP A 113 6.80 11.40 -2.44
C ASP A 113 8.25 11.36 -2.97
N ILE A 114 8.74 10.15 -3.25
CA ILE A 114 10.06 9.96 -3.90
C ILE A 114 9.91 10.21 -5.39
N THR A 115 10.42 11.35 -5.83
CA THR A 115 10.43 11.80 -7.24
C THR A 115 11.74 12.50 -7.56
N ALA A 116 12.06 12.67 -8.85
CA ALA A 116 13.24 13.42 -9.26
C ALA A 116 13.22 14.90 -8.80
N ARG A 117 12.06 15.47 -8.49
CA ARG A 117 11.90 16.85 -7.98
C ARG A 117 12.23 16.98 -6.49
N ASN A 118 12.12 15.88 -5.75
CA ASN A 118 12.37 15.86 -4.31
C ASN A 118 13.75 15.33 -3.95
N ILE A 119 14.62 15.21 -4.95
CA ILE A 119 16.03 14.85 -4.78
C ILE A 119 16.90 15.96 -5.33
N MET A 120 17.71 16.54 -4.48
CA MET A 120 18.83 17.40 -4.85
C MET A 120 20.13 16.61 -4.82
N TYR A 121 21.09 17.03 -5.60
CA TYR A 121 22.44 16.48 -5.58
C TYR A 121 23.48 17.56 -5.42
N ASP A 122 24.56 17.28 -4.74
CA ASP A 122 25.80 18.02 -4.83
C ASP A 122 26.85 17.18 -5.54
N CYS A 123 27.83 17.83 -6.14
CA CYS A 123 28.95 17.16 -6.82
C CYS A 123 30.12 17.01 -5.84
N VAL A 124 30.69 15.82 -5.77
CA VAL A 124 31.94 15.57 -5.06
C VAL A 124 32.99 15.12 -6.07
N GLY A 125 33.89 16.05 -6.41
CA GLY A 125 34.78 15.85 -7.57
C GLY A 125 33.98 15.86 -8.88
N ASP A 126 34.61 15.42 -9.96
CA ASP A 126 34.06 15.59 -11.32
C ASP A 126 32.96 14.58 -11.70
N ALA A 127 32.67 13.58 -10.89
CA ALA A 127 31.79 12.49 -11.30
C ALA A 127 30.82 11.93 -10.24
N LEU A 128 31.01 12.18 -8.95
CA LEU A 128 30.16 11.59 -7.91
C LEU A 128 29.04 12.50 -7.47
N LEU A 129 27.80 12.13 -7.77
CA LEU A 129 26.61 12.81 -7.27
C LEU A 129 26.26 12.30 -5.86
N ARG A 130 26.08 13.21 -4.92
CA ARG A 130 25.53 12.90 -3.58
C ARG A 130 24.07 13.33 -3.53
N PRO A 131 23.12 12.39 -3.62
CA PRO A 131 21.72 12.73 -3.53
C PRO A 131 21.31 13.02 -2.09
N ARG A 132 20.38 13.94 -1.93
CA ARG A 132 19.68 14.24 -0.68
C ARG A 132 18.20 14.38 -0.95
N ILE A 133 17.41 13.67 -0.19
CA ILE A 133 15.95 13.82 -0.17
C ILE A 133 15.65 15.13 0.56
N ILE A 134 14.90 16.03 -0.07
CA ILE A 134 14.75 17.42 0.40
C ILE A 134 13.38 17.79 0.94
N ASP A 135 12.33 17.06 0.59
CA ASP A 135 10.97 17.36 1.03
C ASP A 135 10.40 16.22 1.88
N MET A 136 10.11 16.53 3.13
CA MET A 136 9.50 15.63 4.11
C MET A 136 8.01 15.96 4.34
N GLY A 137 7.41 16.78 3.47
CA GLY A 137 6.03 17.26 3.62
C GLY A 137 4.99 16.18 3.52
N HIS A 138 5.34 15.03 2.96
CA HIS A 138 4.46 13.87 2.78
C HIS A 138 4.76 12.70 3.71
N LEU A 139 5.70 12.86 4.65
CA LEU A 139 5.98 11.83 5.65
C LEU A 139 4.71 11.41 6.38
N SER A 140 4.56 10.13 6.57
CA SER A 140 3.49 9.55 7.39
C SER A 140 3.97 8.27 8.08
N HIS A 141 3.26 7.89 9.15
CA HIS A 141 3.33 6.52 9.64
C HIS A 141 2.46 5.61 8.77
N PRO A 142 2.73 4.30 8.70
CA PRO A 142 1.89 3.35 7.96
C PRO A 142 0.43 3.35 8.42
N VAL A 143 0.17 3.80 9.66
CA VAL A 143 -1.15 3.80 10.32
C VAL A 143 -1.88 5.14 10.20
N MET A 144 -1.22 6.21 9.76
CA MET A 144 -1.87 7.49 9.52
C MET A 144 -2.64 7.40 8.20
N GLY A 145 -3.97 7.44 8.30
CA GLY A 145 -4.87 7.49 7.16
C GLY A 145 -4.47 8.60 6.16
N ARG A 146 -5.04 8.53 4.96
CA ARG A 146 -4.76 9.38 3.80
C ARG A 146 -4.15 10.73 4.17
N PRO A 147 -2.90 10.99 3.86
CA PRO A 147 -2.47 12.35 3.70
C PRO A 147 -3.31 12.97 2.58
N ASP A 148 -3.92 14.12 2.84
CA ASP A 148 -4.65 14.88 1.81
C ASP A 148 -3.63 15.56 0.90
N PHE A 149 -3.07 14.79 -0.04
CA PHE A 149 -2.04 15.27 -0.95
C PHE A 149 -2.70 15.77 -2.23
N GLN A 150 -2.61 17.06 -2.46
CA GLN A 150 -2.78 17.60 -3.81
C GLN A 150 -1.50 17.28 -4.59
N THR A 151 -1.51 16.21 -5.36
CA THR A 151 -0.40 15.83 -6.22
C THR A 151 -0.59 16.43 -7.61
N SER A 152 0.49 16.93 -8.21
CA SER A 152 0.54 17.26 -9.64
C SER A 152 0.42 15.98 -10.48
N ASP A 153 -0.07 16.09 -11.72
CA ASP A 153 -0.31 14.92 -12.58
C ASP A 153 0.99 14.14 -12.90
N LEU A 154 2.14 14.82 -12.94
CA LEU A 154 3.45 14.20 -13.15
C LEU A 154 3.86 13.30 -11.98
N GLU A 155 3.50 13.66 -10.75
CA GLU A 155 3.81 12.86 -9.56
C GLU A 155 3.00 11.56 -9.50
N LEU A 156 1.84 11.50 -10.17
CA LEU A 156 1.03 10.28 -10.24
C LEU A 156 1.79 9.09 -10.81
N CYS A 157 2.68 9.31 -11.77
CA CYS A 157 3.43 8.24 -12.42
C CYS A 157 4.44 7.55 -11.50
N TYR A 158 4.96 8.25 -10.47
CA TYR A 158 5.86 7.65 -9.47
C TYR A 158 5.12 6.85 -8.40
N ARG A 159 3.84 7.11 -8.20
CA ARG A 159 3.08 6.53 -7.10
C ARG A 159 2.76 5.06 -7.35
N ALA A 160 2.95 4.25 -6.31
CA ALA A 160 2.55 2.84 -6.32
C ALA A 160 1.02 2.69 -6.45
N PRO A 161 0.53 1.60 -7.08
CA PRO A 161 -0.91 1.40 -7.31
C PRO A 161 -1.77 1.48 -6.03
N GLU A 162 -1.30 0.90 -4.94
CA GLU A 162 -2.01 0.86 -3.66
C GLU A 162 -2.17 2.24 -3.00
N THR A 163 -1.31 3.20 -3.35
CA THR A 163 -1.40 4.55 -2.78
C THR A 163 -2.63 5.32 -3.28
N PHE A 164 -3.17 4.96 -4.44
CA PHE A 164 -4.40 5.55 -4.97
C PHE A 164 -5.65 5.18 -4.14
N ILE A 165 -5.55 4.12 -3.36
CA ILE A 165 -6.61 3.70 -2.42
C ILE A 165 -6.26 4.04 -0.96
N GLY A 166 -5.20 4.83 -0.75
CA GLY A 166 -4.82 5.34 0.57
C GLY A 166 -3.97 4.37 1.41
N ILE A 167 -3.39 3.33 0.79
CA ILE A 167 -2.44 2.43 1.46
C ILE A 167 -1.03 2.91 1.19
N TYR A 168 -0.29 3.18 2.27
CA TYR A 168 1.08 3.65 2.24
C TYR A 168 1.97 2.72 3.06
N SER A 169 3.01 2.21 2.44
CA SER A 169 3.91 1.22 3.03
C SER A 169 5.35 1.47 2.59
N LYS A 170 6.29 0.77 3.21
CA LYS A 170 7.70 0.76 2.75
C LYS A 170 7.78 0.39 1.27
N GLN A 171 6.97 -0.57 0.83
CA GLN A 171 6.93 -1.05 -0.55
C GLN A 171 6.44 0.01 -1.53
N SER A 172 5.62 0.97 -1.07
CA SER A 172 5.18 2.10 -1.91
C SER A 172 6.34 3.05 -2.22
N ASP A 173 7.20 3.35 -1.23
CA ASP A 173 8.42 4.14 -1.45
C ASP A 173 9.39 3.41 -2.38
N LEU A 174 9.57 2.07 -2.17
CA LEU A 174 10.47 1.26 -3.01
C LEU A 174 10.00 1.19 -4.47
N PHE A 175 8.69 1.20 -4.72
CA PHE A 175 8.14 1.32 -6.06
C PHE A 175 8.52 2.67 -6.70
N SER A 176 8.36 3.77 -5.96
CA SER A 176 8.72 5.11 -6.44
C SER A 176 10.22 5.21 -6.76
N VAL A 177 11.09 4.57 -5.95
CA VAL A 177 12.52 4.44 -6.25
C VAL A 177 12.75 3.61 -7.52
N GLY A 178 11.98 2.55 -7.74
CA GLY A 178 12.02 1.76 -8.98
C GLY A 178 11.69 2.61 -10.22
N VAL A 179 10.67 3.48 -10.13
CA VAL A 179 10.31 4.44 -11.19
C VAL A 179 11.45 5.42 -11.44
N LEU A 180 12.03 5.96 -10.36
CA LEU A 180 13.15 6.90 -10.43
C LEU A 180 14.38 6.26 -11.09
N LEU A 181 14.74 5.03 -10.72
CA LEU A 181 15.84 4.28 -11.33
C LEU A 181 15.61 4.05 -12.82
N TYR A 182 14.38 3.65 -13.18
CA TYR A 182 14.01 3.47 -14.58
C TYR A 182 14.15 4.78 -15.36
N GLU A 183 13.64 5.89 -14.84
CA GLU A 183 13.72 7.21 -15.47
C GLU A 183 15.18 7.66 -15.64
N MET A 184 16.03 7.49 -14.64
CA MET A 184 17.45 7.83 -14.73
C MET A 184 18.19 7.03 -15.82
N ILE A 185 17.84 5.76 -16.00
CA ILE A 185 18.48 4.86 -16.96
C ILE A 185 17.99 5.11 -18.38
N TYR A 186 16.67 5.24 -18.56
CA TYR A 186 16.05 5.29 -19.90
C TYR A 186 15.67 6.69 -20.34
N GLY A 187 15.69 7.70 -19.47
CA GLY A 187 15.31 9.09 -19.79
C GLY A 187 13.81 9.29 -19.99
N CYS A 188 13.00 8.30 -19.60
CA CYS A 188 11.55 8.36 -19.66
C CYS A 188 10.94 7.57 -18.51
N LEU A 189 9.68 7.86 -18.17
CA LEU A 189 8.95 7.11 -17.18
C LEU A 189 8.53 5.73 -17.71
N PRO A 190 8.46 4.68 -16.86
CA PRO A 190 8.03 3.35 -17.28
C PRO A 190 6.58 3.32 -17.76
N TRP A 191 5.76 4.22 -17.23
CA TRP A 191 4.39 4.50 -17.62
C TRP A 191 4.14 6.00 -17.54
N SER A 192 3.41 6.53 -18.50
CA SER A 192 3.03 7.94 -18.56
C SER A 192 1.52 8.08 -18.62
N CYS A 193 1.02 9.22 -18.21
CA CYS A 193 -0.36 9.65 -18.39
C CYS A 193 -0.37 11.08 -18.95
N ASP A 194 -1.46 11.45 -19.59
CA ASP A 194 -1.64 12.78 -20.15
C ASP A 194 -1.95 13.79 -19.05
N ALA A 195 -1.02 14.71 -18.81
CA ALA A 195 -1.13 15.77 -17.81
C ALA A 195 -2.21 16.82 -18.11
N SER A 196 -2.79 16.82 -19.32
CA SER A 196 -3.91 17.73 -19.68
C SER A 196 -5.28 17.20 -19.26
N LYS A 197 -5.38 15.91 -18.88
CA LYS A 197 -6.60 15.26 -18.46
C LYS A 197 -6.95 15.56 -17.00
N SER A 198 -8.19 15.31 -16.63
CA SER A 198 -8.56 15.35 -15.22
C SER A 198 -7.79 14.32 -14.39
N PRO A 199 -7.58 14.55 -13.09
CA PRO A 199 -6.85 13.59 -12.23
C PRO A 199 -7.44 12.16 -12.23
N SER A 200 -8.75 12.03 -12.43
CA SER A 200 -9.43 10.74 -12.54
C SER A 200 -9.11 10.02 -13.85
N GLU A 201 -9.13 10.74 -14.97
CA GLU A 201 -8.79 10.19 -16.29
C GLU A 201 -7.32 9.82 -16.38
N ALA A 202 -6.42 10.67 -15.89
CA ALA A 202 -4.99 10.39 -15.83
C ALA A 202 -4.67 9.13 -15.00
N ARG A 203 -5.38 8.92 -13.87
CA ARG A 203 -5.24 7.70 -13.06
C ARG A 203 -5.71 6.46 -13.81
N GLU A 204 -6.82 6.55 -14.54
CA GLU A 204 -7.34 5.42 -15.32
C GLU A 204 -6.39 5.07 -16.47
N GLU A 205 -5.90 6.07 -17.19
CA GLU A 205 -4.89 5.87 -18.24
C GLU A 205 -3.63 5.19 -17.69
N LEU A 206 -3.12 5.67 -16.55
CA LEU A 206 -1.96 5.08 -15.89
C LEU A 206 -2.24 3.63 -15.45
N ARG A 207 -3.45 3.34 -14.99
CA ARG A 207 -3.88 1.99 -14.64
C ARG A 207 -3.84 1.06 -15.85
N GLU A 208 -4.39 1.49 -16.99
CA GLU A 208 -4.39 0.69 -18.23
C GLU A 208 -2.96 0.51 -18.77
N ALA A 209 -2.13 1.56 -18.73
CA ALA A 209 -0.72 1.46 -19.12
C ALA A 209 0.04 0.43 -18.28
N ARG A 210 -0.20 0.39 -16.98
CA ARG A 210 0.39 -0.57 -16.05
C ARG A 210 -0.08 -2.01 -16.28
N LYS A 211 -1.37 -2.21 -16.62
CA LYS A 211 -1.90 -3.52 -17.01
C LYS A 211 -1.21 -4.10 -18.25
N ALA A 212 -0.85 -3.24 -19.20
CA ALA A 212 -0.11 -3.64 -20.38
C ALA A 212 1.31 -4.16 -20.08
N GLY A 213 1.75 -4.03 -18.82
CA GLY A 213 3.03 -4.52 -18.32
C GLY A 213 4.17 -3.50 -18.42
N LEU A 214 5.28 -3.84 -17.78
CA LEU A 214 6.52 -3.07 -17.86
C LEU A 214 7.20 -3.34 -19.20
N ARG A 215 7.51 -2.28 -19.94
CA ARG A 215 8.23 -2.34 -21.21
C ARG A 215 9.59 -1.70 -21.06
N PHE A 216 10.58 -2.28 -21.73
CA PHE A 216 11.91 -1.70 -21.88
C PHE A 216 12.12 -1.23 -23.29
N PRO A 217 12.79 -0.08 -23.52
CA PRO A 217 13.12 0.40 -24.86
C PRO A 217 13.98 -0.62 -25.64
N GLU A 218 13.78 -0.72 -26.96
CA GLU A 218 14.55 -1.65 -27.81
C GLU A 218 16.06 -1.40 -27.75
N LYS A 219 16.46 -0.11 -27.65
CA LYS A 219 17.85 0.28 -27.54
C LYS A 219 18.23 0.40 -26.07
N GLU A 220 18.96 -0.60 -25.60
CA GLU A 220 19.43 -0.59 -24.22
C GLU A 220 20.61 0.36 -24.01
N PRO A 221 20.65 1.05 -22.85
CA PRO A 221 21.80 1.84 -22.45
C PRO A 221 23.03 0.96 -22.17
N GLU A 222 24.20 1.49 -22.45
CA GLU A 222 25.45 0.85 -22.09
C GLU A 222 25.56 0.61 -20.58
N GLY A 223 25.98 -0.58 -20.18
CA GLY A 223 26.06 -0.99 -18.75
C GLY A 223 24.78 -1.65 -18.23
N MET A 224 23.73 -1.77 -19.03
CA MET A 224 22.53 -2.52 -18.65
C MET A 224 22.85 -4.02 -18.58
N THR A 225 22.33 -4.70 -17.54
CA THR A 225 22.54 -6.12 -17.29
C THR A 225 21.22 -6.86 -17.07
N GLU A 226 21.20 -8.18 -17.29
CA GLU A 226 20.04 -9.01 -17.00
C GLU A 226 19.64 -8.92 -15.52
N GLN A 227 20.62 -8.83 -14.63
CA GLN A 227 20.39 -8.62 -13.19
C GLN A 227 19.61 -7.32 -12.94
N LEU A 228 20.02 -6.22 -13.59
CA LEU A 228 19.36 -4.92 -13.39
C LEU A 228 17.95 -4.90 -13.98
N HIS A 229 17.68 -5.65 -15.07
CA HIS A 229 16.32 -5.88 -15.54
C HIS A 229 15.45 -6.58 -14.49
N LYS A 230 15.96 -7.65 -13.87
CA LYS A 230 15.25 -8.35 -12.79
C LYS A 230 15.00 -7.43 -11.59
N VAL A 231 15.97 -6.58 -11.27
CA VAL A 231 15.81 -5.56 -10.21
C VAL A 231 14.65 -4.62 -10.54
N LEU A 232 14.63 -4.03 -11.75
CA LEU A 232 13.56 -3.13 -12.18
C LEU A 232 12.20 -3.84 -12.24
N GLN A 233 12.14 -5.06 -12.77
CA GLN A 233 10.91 -5.84 -12.82
C GLN A 233 10.35 -6.10 -11.42
N ARG A 234 11.20 -6.43 -10.45
CA ARG A 234 10.79 -6.67 -9.07
C ARG A 234 10.40 -5.38 -8.36
N ALA A 235 11.18 -4.31 -8.48
CA ALA A 235 10.86 -3.01 -7.88
C ALA A 235 9.54 -2.44 -8.38
N LEU A 236 9.25 -2.62 -9.68
CA LEU A 236 8.06 -2.12 -10.36
C LEU A 236 6.91 -3.13 -10.44
N ALA A 237 6.99 -4.24 -9.68
CA ALA A 237 5.88 -5.17 -9.55
C ALA A 237 4.63 -4.43 -9.04
N LEU A 238 3.47 -4.68 -9.68
CA LEU A 238 2.23 -3.97 -9.34
C LEU A 238 1.67 -4.40 -7.97
N ILE A 239 1.99 -5.62 -7.55
CA ILE A 239 1.62 -6.18 -6.26
C ILE A 239 2.75 -5.91 -5.26
N ASP A 240 2.45 -5.28 -4.16
CA ASP A 240 3.42 -4.85 -3.13
C ASP A 240 4.28 -6.00 -2.56
N ARG A 241 3.67 -7.16 -2.29
CA ARG A 241 4.36 -8.37 -1.79
C ARG A 241 5.35 -8.98 -2.78
N ASP A 242 5.22 -8.67 -4.06
CA ASP A 242 6.10 -9.16 -5.11
C ASP A 242 7.33 -8.26 -5.29
N ARG A 243 7.36 -7.11 -4.58
CA ARG A 243 8.49 -6.16 -4.56
C ARG A 243 9.55 -6.57 -3.54
N PHE A 244 10.55 -5.73 -3.38
CA PHE A 244 11.52 -5.86 -2.30
C PHE A 244 10.83 -5.63 -0.94
N GLY A 245 11.16 -6.44 0.05
CA GLY A 245 10.60 -6.34 1.39
C GLY A 245 11.18 -5.17 2.20
N SER A 246 12.39 -4.72 1.84
CA SER A 246 13.09 -3.60 2.49
C SER A 246 14.00 -2.86 1.51
N ALA A 247 14.40 -1.65 1.89
CA ALA A 247 15.41 -0.88 1.15
C ALA A 247 16.75 -1.61 1.12
N ASP A 248 17.13 -2.29 2.20
CA ASP A 248 18.40 -3.04 2.27
C ASP A 248 18.42 -4.23 1.31
N GLU A 249 17.30 -4.95 1.15
CA GLU A 249 17.17 -6.02 0.16
C GLU A 249 17.33 -5.47 -1.27
N PHE A 250 16.75 -4.30 -1.54
CA PHE A 250 16.88 -3.65 -2.84
C PHE A 250 18.33 -3.20 -3.09
N ILE A 251 19.01 -2.64 -2.09
CA ILE A 251 20.44 -2.28 -2.16
C ILE A 251 21.29 -3.52 -2.45
N GLY A 252 21.06 -4.64 -1.77
CA GLY A 252 21.76 -5.91 -2.00
C GLY A 252 21.62 -6.36 -3.46
N ALA A 253 20.40 -6.31 -4.00
CA ALA A 253 20.12 -6.66 -5.39
C ALA A 253 20.85 -5.74 -6.40
N LEU A 254 20.93 -4.43 -6.13
CA LEU A 254 21.68 -3.47 -6.95
C LEU A 254 23.21 -3.71 -6.87
N ARG A 255 23.71 -4.23 -5.76
CA ARG A 255 25.12 -4.60 -5.56
C ARG A 255 25.49 -5.98 -6.13
N GLY A 256 24.53 -6.67 -6.73
CA GLY A 256 24.76 -7.96 -7.40
C GLY A 256 24.32 -9.19 -6.60
N GLU A 257 23.64 -9.03 -5.48
CA GLU A 257 23.00 -10.15 -4.79
C GLU A 257 21.87 -10.74 -5.64
N GLU A 258 21.62 -12.05 -5.49
CA GLU A 258 20.63 -12.76 -6.27
C GLU A 258 19.22 -12.20 -6.07
N VAL A 259 18.56 -11.81 -7.16
CA VAL A 259 17.18 -11.35 -7.14
C VAL A 259 16.23 -12.54 -7.16
N LYS A 260 15.60 -12.83 -6.02
CA LYS A 260 14.52 -13.80 -5.95
C LYS A 260 13.28 -13.21 -6.60
N MET A 261 13.01 -13.62 -7.82
CA MET A 261 11.76 -13.24 -8.49
C MET A 261 10.59 -13.95 -7.83
N PRO A 262 9.43 -13.27 -7.66
CA PRO A 262 8.22 -13.94 -7.22
C PRO A 262 7.88 -15.06 -8.22
N PRO A 263 7.30 -16.19 -7.77
CA PRO A 263 6.99 -17.31 -8.64
C PRO A 263 6.10 -16.83 -9.78
N THR A 264 6.64 -16.85 -10.99
CA THR A 264 5.82 -16.68 -12.19
C THR A 264 4.78 -17.78 -12.17
N LYS A 265 3.50 -17.44 -12.35
CA LYS A 265 2.41 -18.41 -12.52
C LYS A 265 2.73 -19.34 -13.70
N ARG A 266 3.56 -20.37 -13.49
CA ARG A 266 3.69 -21.53 -14.36
C ARG A 266 4.34 -22.66 -13.57
N GLU A 267 3.66 -23.80 -13.67
CA GLU A 267 3.94 -25.11 -13.13
C GLU A 267 3.17 -25.43 -11.86
N SER A 268 1.86 -25.62 -12.05
CA SER A 268 1.14 -26.62 -11.26
C SER A 268 1.84 -27.96 -11.48
N ALA A 269 2.49 -28.46 -10.44
CA ALA A 269 2.97 -29.83 -10.43
C ALA A 269 1.81 -30.75 -10.83
N ALA A 270 2.03 -31.56 -11.85
CA ALA A 270 1.11 -32.61 -12.26
C ALA A 270 0.86 -33.57 -11.08
N PRO A 271 -0.37 -33.94 -10.80
CA PRO A 271 -0.64 -35.01 -9.86
C PRO A 271 -0.10 -36.35 -10.41
N PRO A 272 0.33 -37.28 -9.55
CA PRO A 272 0.83 -38.59 -10.02
C PRO A 272 -0.26 -39.29 -10.77
N SER A 273 0.12 -39.81 -11.94
CA SER A 273 -0.70 -40.62 -12.84
C SER A 273 -1.29 -41.83 -12.13
N ALA A 274 -2.62 -41.89 -12.08
CA ALA A 274 -3.34 -43.14 -11.94
C ALA A 274 -3.93 -43.49 -13.30
N ASN A 275 -3.45 -44.59 -13.88
CA ASN A 275 -3.94 -45.20 -15.12
C ASN A 275 -5.42 -45.57 -15.02
N GLY A 276 -6.15 -45.32 -16.07
CA GLY A 276 -7.50 -45.82 -16.28
C GLY A 276 -8.10 -45.28 -17.57
N ASP A 277 -7.97 -46.05 -18.64
CA ASP A 277 -8.65 -45.88 -19.92
C ASP A 277 -10.13 -45.57 -19.77
N VAL A 278 -10.65 -44.63 -20.58
CA VAL A 278 -11.80 -44.85 -21.46
C VAL A 278 -11.96 -43.71 -22.47
N THR A 279 -12.03 -44.04 -23.72
CA THR A 279 -12.37 -43.34 -24.96
C THR A 279 -13.71 -42.58 -24.91
N THR A 280 -13.85 -41.43 -25.53
CA THR A 280 -14.53 -41.14 -26.82
C THR A 280 -14.91 -39.65 -26.96
N ASP A 281 -14.54 -39.11 -28.11
CA ASP A 281 -15.18 -38.12 -28.98
C ASP A 281 -15.98 -36.92 -28.48
N GLY A 282 -15.61 -35.78 -29.05
CA GLY A 282 -16.62 -34.87 -29.59
C GLY A 282 -16.53 -33.37 -29.22
N GLU A 283 -16.07 -32.62 -30.21
CA GLU A 283 -16.50 -31.25 -30.55
C GLU A 283 -15.90 -30.01 -29.88
N GLN A 284 -15.21 -29.29 -30.71
CA GLN A 284 -14.75 -27.90 -30.64
C GLN A 284 -15.88 -26.91 -30.35
N ARG A 285 -15.65 -25.99 -29.47
CA ARG A 285 -16.04 -24.56 -29.63
C ARG A 285 -15.17 -23.67 -28.79
N GLY A 286 -14.68 -22.60 -29.43
CA GLY A 286 -13.83 -21.59 -28.85
C GLY A 286 -14.50 -20.83 -27.70
N GLY A 287 -13.72 -20.54 -26.68
CA GLY A 287 -14.07 -19.70 -25.55
C GLY A 287 -12.81 -18.96 -25.11
N GLU A 288 -12.90 -17.67 -25.09
CA GLU A 288 -11.88 -16.71 -24.70
C GLU A 288 -11.32 -17.04 -23.33
N ALA A 289 -9.99 -17.00 -23.20
CA ALA A 289 -9.30 -17.25 -21.94
C ALA A 289 -9.51 -16.07 -20.99
N GLU A 290 -10.48 -16.16 -20.09
CA GLU A 290 -10.59 -15.30 -18.92
C GLU A 290 -9.45 -15.62 -17.95
N GLY A 291 -8.64 -14.60 -17.61
CA GLY A 291 -7.58 -14.71 -16.63
C GLY A 291 -8.14 -15.06 -15.24
N GLU A 292 -7.76 -16.23 -14.72
CA GLU A 292 -8.15 -16.66 -13.38
C GLU A 292 -7.62 -15.71 -12.31
N ALA A 293 -8.54 -15.18 -11.52
CA ALA A 293 -8.25 -14.39 -10.32
C ALA A 293 -7.55 -15.25 -9.22
N PRO A 294 -6.77 -14.65 -8.31
CA PRO A 294 -6.17 -15.39 -7.21
C PRO A 294 -7.26 -16.02 -6.35
N ARG A 295 -7.27 -17.35 -6.27
CA ARG A 295 -8.22 -18.11 -5.43
C ARG A 295 -7.89 -17.86 -3.97
N ALA A 296 -8.86 -17.40 -3.20
CA ALA A 296 -8.72 -17.29 -1.76
C ALA A 296 -8.42 -18.68 -1.16
N THR A 297 -7.36 -18.77 -0.37
CA THR A 297 -7.01 -20.02 0.30
C THR A 297 -7.84 -20.14 1.56
N PHE A 298 -8.81 -21.05 1.56
CA PHE A 298 -9.63 -21.36 2.72
C PHE A 298 -8.97 -22.47 3.52
N ALA A 299 -8.57 -22.18 4.75
CA ALA A 299 -8.13 -23.17 5.71
C ALA A 299 -9.30 -23.61 6.58
N LYS A 300 -9.28 -24.85 7.07
CA LYS A 300 -10.24 -25.27 8.10
C LYS A 300 -9.79 -24.70 9.42
N GLY A 301 -10.71 -24.16 10.21
CA GLY A 301 -10.42 -23.69 11.56
C GLY A 301 -10.12 -24.88 12.49
N GLU A 302 -8.84 -25.27 12.53
CA GLU A 302 -8.32 -26.34 13.39
C GLU A 302 -7.37 -25.75 14.42
N GLY A 303 -7.64 -25.93 15.70
CA GLY A 303 -6.83 -25.38 16.79
C GLY A 303 -7.57 -25.44 18.13
N ASN A 304 -7.01 -24.76 19.12
CA ASN A 304 -7.57 -24.74 20.48
C ASN A 304 -8.65 -23.63 20.66
N GLY A 305 -8.93 -22.87 19.63
CA GLY A 305 -9.93 -21.80 19.66
C GLY A 305 -9.64 -20.75 20.73
N PHE A 306 -10.67 -20.40 21.50
CA PHE A 306 -10.54 -19.41 22.56
C PHE A 306 -9.71 -19.87 23.76
N ALA A 307 -9.29 -21.13 23.85
CA ALA A 307 -8.37 -21.58 24.88
C ALA A 307 -6.98 -20.94 24.76
N ASP A 308 -6.57 -20.61 23.53
CA ASP A 308 -5.29 -19.93 23.24
C ASP A 308 -5.33 -18.42 23.54
N VAL A 309 -6.52 -17.86 23.79
CA VAL A 309 -6.68 -16.44 24.10
C VAL A 309 -6.60 -16.21 25.59
N ALA A 310 -5.54 -15.57 26.07
CA ALA A 310 -5.39 -15.25 27.49
C ALA A 310 -6.35 -14.13 27.89
N GLY A 311 -7.08 -14.32 29.00
CA GLY A 311 -8.04 -13.34 29.52
C GLY A 311 -9.29 -13.17 28.67
N MET A 312 -9.93 -12.00 28.74
CA MET A 312 -11.15 -11.63 27.99
C MET A 312 -12.33 -12.58 28.14
N GLU A 313 -12.51 -13.18 29.34
CA GLU A 313 -13.55 -14.20 29.57
C GLU A 313 -14.96 -13.70 29.25
N GLU A 314 -15.27 -12.46 29.61
CA GLU A 314 -16.57 -11.85 29.29
C GLU A 314 -16.82 -11.77 27.79
N LEU A 315 -15.81 -11.37 27.01
CA LEU A 315 -15.89 -11.29 25.54
C LEU A 315 -16.07 -12.69 24.94
N LYS A 316 -15.28 -13.67 25.37
CA LYS A 316 -15.40 -15.08 24.94
C LYS A 316 -16.78 -15.64 25.20
N GLN A 317 -17.33 -15.43 26.41
CA GLN A 317 -18.68 -15.88 26.78
C GLN A 317 -19.75 -15.18 25.94
N LEU A 318 -19.60 -13.87 25.68
CA LEU A 318 -20.52 -13.11 24.85
C LEU A 318 -20.51 -13.62 23.40
N LEU A 319 -19.34 -13.86 22.84
CA LEU A 319 -19.19 -14.39 21.48
C LEU A 319 -19.78 -15.79 21.36
N ARG A 320 -19.52 -16.68 22.33
CA ARG A 320 -20.13 -18.02 22.37
C ARG A 320 -21.66 -17.94 22.45
N ALA A 321 -22.19 -17.17 23.39
CA ALA A 321 -23.62 -17.13 23.64
C ALA A 321 -24.41 -16.44 22.51
N LYS A 322 -23.92 -15.33 21.98
CA LYS A 322 -24.69 -14.48 21.04
C LYS A 322 -24.37 -14.70 19.59
N VAL A 323 -23.21 -15.27 19.26
CA VAL A 323 -22.77 -15.44 17.89
C VAL A 323 -22.58 -16.90 17.54
N ILE A 324 -21.67 -17.61 18.23
CA ILE A 324 -21.26 -18.97 17.86
C ILE A 324 -22.44 -19.95 17.95
N ASN A 325 -23.16 -19.95 19.07
CA ASN A 325 -24.32 -20.83 19.26
C ASN A 325 -25.41 -20.60 18.20
N VAL A 326 -25.62 -19.36 17.76
CA VAL A 326 -26.60 -19.01 16.74
C VAL A 326 -26.13 -19.46 15.33
N LEU A 327 -24.82 -19.38 15.07
CA LEU A 327 -24.24 -19.81 13.80
C LEU A 327 -24.17 -21.35 13.66
N GLN A 328 -23.91 -22.05 14.78
CA GLN A 328 -23.81 -23.52 14.80
C GLN A 328 -25.16 -24.23 14.77
N ASP A 329 -26.18 -23.66 15.43
CA ASP A 329 -27.53 -24.25 15.48
C ASP A 329 -28.55 -23.32 14.79
N ARG A 330 -28.49 -23.31 13.47
CA ARG A 330 -29.35 -22.48 12.62
C ARG A 330 -30.81 -22.89 12.66
N GLU A 331 -31.11 -24.18 12.73
CA GLU A 331 -32.48 -24.66 12.78
C GLU A 331 -33.16 -24.17 14.05
N ARG A 332 -32.45 -24.23 15.16
CA ARG A 332 -32.93 -23.70 16.42
C ARG A 332 -33.08 -22.17 16.39
N ALA A 333 -32.12 -21.47 15.79
CA ALA A 333 -32.20 -20.02 15.61
C ALA A 333 -33.44 -19.60 14.79
N LEU A 334 -33.73 -20.30 13.71
CA LEU A 334 -34.90 -20.05 12.88
C LEU A 334 -36.21 -20.40 13.64
N LYS A 335 -36.23 -21.50 14.37
CA LYS A 335 -37.39 -21.91 15.19
C LYS A 335 -37.77 -20.86 16.25
N TYR A 336 -36.76 -20.25 16.86
CA TYR A 336 -36.98 -19.20 17.88
C TYR A 336 -36.94 -17.78 17.29
N ARG A 337 -36.94 -17.65 15.96
CA ARG A 337 -36.89 -16.35 15.22
C ARG A 337 -35.72 -15.47 15.66
N LEU A 338 -34.58 -16.07 15.99
CA LEU A 338 -33.37 -15.34 16.30
C LEU A 338 -32.76 -14.79 15.01
N ALA A 339 -32.28 -13.57 15.05
CA ALA A 339 -31.56 -13.00 13.91
C ALA A 339 -30.20 -13.70 13.77
N ILE A 340 -29.94 -14.28 12.60
CA ILE A 340 -28.60 -14.82 12.28
C ILE A 340 -27.73 -13.64 11.91
N PRO A 341 -26.64 -13.37 12.66
CA PRO A 341 -25.79 -12.22 12.37
C PRO A 341 -25.03 -12.41 11.06
N ASN A 342 -24.89 -11.36 10.28
CA ASN A 342 -24.12 -11.37 9.05
C ASN A 342 -22.61 -11.25 9.31
N GLY A 343 -22.22 -10.54 10.36
CA GLY A 343 -20.84 -10.36 10.73
C GLY A 343 -20.65 -9.60 12.04
N MET A 344 -19.40 -9.32 12.36
CA MET A 344 -19.00 -8.48 13.48
C MET A 344 -17.81 -7.60 13.12
N LEU A 345 -17.72 -6.44 13.77
CA LEU A 345 -16.59 -5.54 13.68
C LEU A 345 -15.75 -5.63 14.97
N LEU A 346 -14.47 -5.97 14.80
CA LEU A 346 -13.46 -5.90 15.85
C LEU A 346 -12.66 -4.61 15.67
N TYR A 347 -12.76 -3.70 16.62
CA TYR A 347 -12.06 -2.42 16.53
C TYR A 347 -11.25 -2.12 17.79
N GLY A 348 -10.19 -1.33 17.62
CA GLY A 348 -9.29 -0.95 18.72
C GLY A 348 -7.92 -0.53 18.19
N PRO A 349 -6.99 -0.15 19.09
CA PRO A 349 -5.65 0.28 18.68
C PRO A 349 -4.89 -0.84 17.97
N PRO A 350 -3.90 -0.48 17.12
CA PRO A 350 -3.04 -1.47 16.47
C PRO A 350 -2.32 -2.35 17.51
N GLY A 351 -2.10 -3.61 17.16
CA GLY A 351 -1.39 -4.56 18.03
C GLY A 351 -2.22 -5.16 19.18
N CYS A 352 -3.52 -4.83 19.34
CA CYS A 352 -4.36 -5.40 20.40
C CYS A 352 -4.91 -6.83 20.11
N GLY A 353 -4.45 -7.48 19.03
CA GLY A 353 -4.79 -8.89 18.73
C GLY A 353 -6.12 -9.11 18.00
N LYS A 354 -6.65 -8.10 17.27
CA LYS A 354 -7.94 -8.23 16.54
C LYS A 354 -7.94 -9.38 15.54
N THR A 355 -6.93 -9.47 14.69
CA THR A 355 -6.77 -10.52 13.67
C THR A 355 -6.57 -11.89 14.33
N PHE A 356 -5.82 -11.94 15.44
CA PHE A 356 -5.64 -13.15 16.23
C PHE A 356 -6.97 -13.67 16.82
N ILE A 357 -7.81 -12.80 17.38
CA ILE A 357 -9.15 -13.19 17.90
C ILE A 357 -10.04 -13.66 16.75
N ALA A 358 -9.96 -13.07 15.56
CA ALA A 358 -10.74 -13.52 14.40
C ALA A 358 -10.36 -14.93 13.95
N GLU A 359 -9.07 -15.25 13.97
CA GLU A 359 -8.55 -16.60 13.71
C GLU A 359 -9.05 -17.59 14.77
N LYS A 360 -8.89 -17.25 16.06
CA LYS A 360 -9.34 -18.10 17.17
C LYS A 360 -10.86 -18.28 17.24
N PHE A 361 -11.61 -17.30 16.73
CA PHE A 361 -13.06 -17.44 16.54
C PHE A 361 -13.39 -18.51 15.46
N ALA A 362 -12.65 -18.52 14.35
CA ALA A 362 -12.83 -19.52 13.32
C ALA A 362 -12.47 -20.94 13.80
N GLU A 363 -11.40 -21.07 14.58
CA GLU A 363 -11.04 -22.33 15.25
C GLU A 363 -12.12 -22.78 16.24
N GLU A 364 -12.65 -21.89 17.07
CA GLU A 364 -13.70 -22.19 18.04
C GLU A 364 -15.00 -22.67 17.38
N THR A 365 -15.31 -22.13 16.18
CA THR A 365 -16.51 -22.54 15.43
C THR A 365 -16.29 -23.81 14.60
N GLY A 366 -15.04 -24.16 14.26
CA GLY A 366 -14.67 -25.23 13.34
C GLY A 366 -15.06 -24.93 11.89
N PHE A 367 -15.31 -23.65 11.54
CA PHE A 367 -15.70 -23.23 10.22
C PHE A 367 -14.48 -23.08 9.29
N ASN A 368 -14.70 -23.12 7.98
CA ASN A 368 -13.67 -22.71 7.04
C ASN A 368 -13.33 -21.24 7.25
N TYR A 369 -12.06 -20.86 7.05
CA TYR A 369 -11.55 -19.54 7.36
C TYR A 369 -10.64 -19.03 6.26
N THR A 370 -10.76 -17.76 5.93
CA THR A 370 -9.79 -17.06 5.10
C THR A 370 -9.62 -15.62 5.57
N VAL A 371 -8.38 -15.13 5.56
CA VAL A 371 -8.06 -13.72 5.80
C VAL A 371 -7.90 -13.03 4.46
N VAL A 372 -8.61 -11.94 4.29
CA VAL A 372 -8.54 -11.06 3.13
C VAL A 372 -7.95 -9.74 3.62
N LYS A 373 -6.72 -9.47 3.22
CA LYS A 373 -6.09 -8.19 3.53
C LYS A 373 -6.56 -7.13 2.54
N SER A 374 -6.61 -5.88 2.98
CA SER A 374 -6.88 -4.74 2.11
C SER A 374 -5.92 -4.68 0.91
N SER A 375 -4.64 -5.06 1.10
CA SER A 375 -3.65 -5.21 0.04
C SER A 375 -4.02 -6.25 -1.02
N ASP A 376 -4.65 -7.35 -0.61
CA ASP A 376 -5.02 -8.44 -1.54
C ASP A 376 -6.17 -8.02 -2.47
N LEU A 377 -7.11 -7.23 -1.95
CA LEU A 377 -8.18 -6.61 -2.75
C LEU A 377 -7.68 -5.41 -3.55
N ALA A 378 -6.70 -4.67 -3.05
CA ALA A 378 -6.06 -3.57 -3.76
C ALA A 378 -5.30 -4.01 -5.02
N SER A 379 -4.63 -5.16 -4.97
CA SER A 379 -3.98 -5.77 -6.14
C SER A 379 -4.98 -6.17 -7.23
N ILE A 380 -6.23 -6.30 -6.88
CA ILE A 380 -7.39 -6.70 -7.67
C ILE A 380 -8.03 -5.51 -8.41
N TYR A 381 -7.71 -4.26 -8.01
CA TYR A 381 -8.12 -3.05 -8.74
C TYR A 381 -7.72 -3.07 -10.22
N ILE A 382 -6.77 -3.90 -10.59
CA ILE A 382 -6.33 -4.10 -11.96
C ILE A 382 -7.35 -4.92 -12.78
N HIS A 383 -8.29 -5.67 -12.16
CA HIS A 383 -9.19 -6.61 -12.85
C HIS A 383 -10.69 -6.51 -12.49
N GLY A 384 -11.14 -5.40 -11.89
CA GLY A 384 -12.56 -5.21 -11.55
C GLY A 384 -12.91 -5.74 -10.16
N SER A 385 -12.68 -4.92 -9.15
CA SER A 385 -12.89 -5.21 -7.73
C SER A 385 -14.31 -5.69 -7.38
N GLN A 386 -15.34 -5.16 -8.04
CA GLN A 386 -16.73 -5.56 -7.82
C GLN A 386 -16.97 -7.05 -8.13
N GLN A 387 -16.48 -7.54 -9.28
CA GLN A 387 -16.65 -8.93 -9.69
C GLN A 387 -15.90 -9.88 -8.75
N MET A 388 -14.82 -9.45 -8.14
CA MET A 388 -14.03 -10.32 -7.27
C MET A 388 -14.53 -10.35 -5.84
N ILE A 389 -15.09 -9.26 -5.32
CA ILE A 389 -15.85 -9.31 -4.08
C ILE A 389 -17.00 -10.32 -4.26
N GLY A 390 -17.72 -10.26 -5.38
CA GLY A 390 -18.73 -11.25 -5.73
C GLY A 390 -18.19 -12.68 -5.75
N LYS A 391 -17.11 -12.95 -6.50
CA LYS A 391 -16.46 -14.27 -6.58
C LYS A 391 -15.97 -14.79 -5.23
N LEU A 392 -15.37 -13.92 -4.40
CA LEU A 392 -14.92 -14.28 -3.05
C LEU A 392 -16.08 -14.75 -2.17
N PHE A 393 -17.20 -14.02 -2.19
CA PHE A 393 -18.39 -14.43 -1.45
C PHE A 393 -19.03 -15.70 -2.03
N ASP A 394 -18.98 -15.92 -3.35
CA ASP A 394 -19.47 -17.14 -3.99
C ASP A 394 -18.61 -18.35 -3.61
N GLU A 395 -17.29 -18.21 -3.61
CA GLU A 395 -16.36 -19.24 -3.12
C GLU A 395 -16.59 -19.56 -1.63
N ALA A 396 -16.80 -18.52 -0.83
CA ALA A 396 -17.10 -18.68 0.60
C ALA A 396 -18.43 -19.41 0.82
N ARG A 397 -19.45 -19.13 0.01
CA ARG A 397 -20.75 -19.83 0.04
C ARG A 397 -20.61 -21.28 -0.37
N ALA A 398 -19.81 -21.58 -1.40
CA ALA A 398 -19.55 -22.95 -1.85
C ALA A 398 -18.85 -23.81 -0.79
N LYS A 399 -18.09 -23.15 0.11
CA LYS A 399 -17.37 -23.80 1.22
C LYS A 399 -18.03 -23.54 2.59
N ALA A 400 -19.29 -23.15 2.59
CA ALA A 400 -20.02 -22.87 3.85
C ALA A 400 -20.10 -24.11 4.76
N PRO A 401 -20.01 -23.96 6.09
CA PRO A 401 -19.92 -22.70 6.83
C PRO A 401 -18.51 -22.09 6.81
N THR A 402 -18.44 -20.78 6.52
CA THR A 402 -17.17 -20.09 6.30
C THR A 402 -17.12 -18.75 7.04
N VAL A 403 -15.96 -18.44 7.60
CA VAL A 403 -15.62 -17.11 8.17
C VAL A 403 -14.73 -16.38 7.17
N LEU A 404 -15.18 -15.21 6.71
CA LEU A 404 -14.38 -14.26 5.94
C LEU A 404 -13.85 -13.18 6.88
N CYS A 405 -12.55 -13.11 7.09
CA CYS A 405 -11.93 -12.04 7.87
C CYS A 405 -11.35 -10.98 6.95
N PHE A 406 -11.86 -9.77 7.03
CA PHE A 406 -11.31 -8.59 6.33
C PHE A 406 -10.45 -7.79 7.29
N ASP A 407 -9.16 -7.80 7.05
CA ASP A 407 -8.21 -7.01 7.85
C ASP A 407 -8.10 -5.59 7.29
N GLU A 408 -7.97 -4.58 8.17
CA GLU A 408 -7.96 -3.16 7.80
C GLU A 408 -9.19 -2.74 6.98
N PHE A 409 -10.36 -3.11 7.45
CA PHE A 409 -11.63 -2.94 6.75
C PHE A 409 -11.99 -1.48 6.43
N ASP A 410 -11.54 -0.53 7.23
CA ASP A 410 -11.66 0.92 6.98
C ASP A 410 -11.00 1.36 5.67
N ALA A 411 -9.98 0.65 5.20
CA ALA A 411 -9.38 0.90 3.89
C ALA A 411 -10.23 0.37 2.72
N LEU A 412 -11.07 -0.65 2.96
CA LEU A 412 -11.91 -1.29 1.94
C LEU A 412 -13.24 -0.58 1.73
N VAL A 413 -13.81 -0.04 2.79
CA VAL A 413 -15.17 0.52 2.79
C VAL A 413 -15.18 1.89 3.48
N PRO A 414 -14.50 2.90 2.92
CA PRO A 414 -14.42 4.22 3.51
C PRO A 414 -15.78 4.95 3.50
N SER A 415 -15.98 5.83 4.48
CA SER A 415 -17.19 6.66 4.61
C SER A 415 -17.44 7.52 3.36
N ARG A 416 -18.67 7.54 2.87
CA ARG A 416 -19.09 8.31 1.68
C ARG A 416 -18.87 9.82 1.83
N LYS A 417 -18.75 10.35 3.03
CA LYS A 417 -18.47 11.76 3.28
C LYS A 417 -17.07 12.17 2.85
N GLU A 418 -16.17 11.22 2.73
CA GLU A 418 -14.76 11.43 2.36
C GLU A 418 -14.41 10.85 0.98
N SER A 419 -15.32 10.05 0.37
CA SER A 419 -15.10 9.46 -0.94
C SER A 419 -15.60 10.37 -2.06
N THR A 420 -14.67 11.04 -2.75
CA THR A 420 -14.93 11.86 -3.94
C THR A 420 -15.05 11.03 -5.23
N HIS A 421 -15.08 9.69 -5.19
CA HIS A 421 -14.98 8.84 -6.37
C HIS A 421 -16.19 7.89 -6.54
N ALA A 422 -16.82 7.95 -7.71
CA ALA A 422 -17.93 7.07 -8.12
C ALA A 422 -17.55 5.57 -8.13
N SER A 423 -16.27 5.21 -8.37
CA SER A 423 -15.79 3.82 -8.38
C SER A 423 -15.80 3.18 -6.99
N MET A 424 -15.45 3.92 -5.95
CA MET A 424 -15.52 3.43 -4.55
C MET A 424 -16.96 3.24 -4.09
N ALA A 425 -17.88 4.07 -4.56
CA ALA A 425 -19.32 3.89 -4.28
C ALA A 425 -19.84 2.56 -4.85
N GLY A 426 -19.33 2.11 -5.99
CA GLY A 426 -19.68 0.83 -6.59
C GLY A 426 -19.21 -0.35 -5.75
N GLU A 427 -18.01 -0.30 -5.19
CA GLU A 427 -17.44 -1.36 -4.34
C GLU A 427 -18.14 -1.44 -3.00
N VAL A 428 -18.39 -0.30 -2.36
CA VAL A 428 -19.19 -0.23 -1.14
C VAL A 428 -20.58 -0.82 -1.37
N ASN A 429 -21.20 -0.51 -2.51
CA ASN A 429 -22.51 -1.05 -2.85
C ASN A 429 -22.48 -2.56 -3.13
N GLU A 430 -21.43 -3.07 -3.81
CA GLU A 430 -21.26 -4.50 -4.01
C GLU A 430 -21.02 -5.21 -2.66
N PHE A 431 -20.18 -4.64 -1.80
CA PHE A 431 -19.96 -5.17 -0.46
C PHE A 431 -21.26 -5.22 0.35
N LEU A 432 -22.04 -4.16 0.34
CA LEU A 432 -23.38 -4.09 0.98
C LEU A 432 -24.32 -5.17 0.44
N SER A 433 -24.31 -5.36 -0.89
CA SER A 433 -25.11 -6.39 -1.55
C SER A 433 -24.73 -7.78 -1.09
N GLN A 434 -23.43 -8.07 -1.00
CA GLN A 434 -22.92 -9.37 -0.57
C GLN A 434 -23.09 -9.63 0.92
N LEU A 435 -22.93 -8.63 1.78
CA LEU A 435 -23.17 -8.70 3.22
C LEU A 435 -24.63 -8.99 3.54
N ASN A 436 -25.54 -8.51 2.70
CA ASN A 436 -26.95 -8.68 2.96
C ASN A 436 -27.35 -10.16 2.96
N ASN A 437 -27.79 -10.64 4.12
CA ASN A 437 -28.16 -12.05 4.37
C ASN A 437 -27.02 -13.08 4.17
N CYS A 438 -25.75 -12.70 4.20
CA CYS A 438 -24.62 -13.64 4.06
C CYS A 438 -24.62 -14.68 5.20
N GLY A 439 -24.96 -14.28 6.43
CA GLY A 439 -25.12 -15.18 7.56
C GLY A 439 -26.13 -16.31 7.31
N LYS A 440 -27.27 -16.00 6.69
CA LYS A 440 -28.26 -17.02 6.29
C LYS A 440 -27.73 -17.98 5.21
N LYS A 441 -26.78 -17.53 4.40
CA LYS A 441 -26.14 -18.33 3.34
C LYS A 441 -24.89 -19.09 3.82
N GLY A 442 -24.56 -19.02 5.09
CA GLY A 442 -23.44 -19.75 5.67
C GLY A 442 -22.11 -19.03 5.70
N VAL A 443 -22.10 -17.77 5.38
CA VAL A 443 -20.91 -16.96 5.44
C VAL A 443 -21.03 -15.96 6.57
N PHE A 444 -20.06 -15.95 7.48
CA PHE A 444 -19.95 -14.97 8.56
C PHE A 444 -18.76 -14.07 8.33
N VAL A 445 -18.97 -12.76 8.39
CA VAL A 445 -17.92 -11.78 8.11
C VAL A 445 -17.35 -11.22 9.40
N ILE A 446 -16.04 -11.26 9.56
CA ILE A 446 -15.33 -10.56 10.61
C ILE A 446 -14.52 -9.43 9.97
N ALA A 447 -14.82 -8.20 10.34
CA ALA A 447 -14.04 -7.05 9.90
C ALA A 447 -13.15 -6.58 11.06
N THR A 448 -11.89 -6.25 10.79
CA THR A 448 -11.03 -5.59 11.77
C THR A 448 -10.74 -4.16 11.33
N SER A 449 -10.69 -3.24 12.28
CA SER A 449 -10.37 -1.84 11.99
C SER A 449 -9.64 -1.17 13.16
N ASN A 450 -8.75 -0.27 12.83
CA ASN A 450 -8.14 0.66 13.79
C ASN A 450 -8.94 1.96 13.90
N ARG A 451 -9.84 2.22 12.93
CA ARG A 451 -10.59 3.49 12.78
C ARG A 451 -12.05 3.24 12.38
N PRO A 452 -12.89 2.80 13.31
CA PRO A 452 -14.29 2.48 13.01
C PRO A 452 -15.11 3.70 12.54
N ASP A 453 -14.67 4.90 12.88
CA ASP A 453 -15.23 6.19 12.45
C ASP A 453 -15.10 6.43 10.94
N MET A 454 -14.14 5.76 10.29
CA MET A 454 -13.87 5.87 8.85
C MET A 454 -14.68 4.89 8.00
N ILE A 455 -15.34 3.92 8.60
CA ILE A 455 -16.16 2.94 7.89
C ILE A 455 -17.51 3.54 7.49
N ASP A 456 -18.01 3.23 6.28
CA ASP A 456 -19.33 3.67 5.85
C ASP A 456 -20.42 3.18 6.82
N PRO A 457 -21.20 4.08 7.43
CA PRO A 457 -22.24 3.72 8.40
C PRO A 457 -23.30 2.75 7.84
N ALA A 458 -23.47 2.68 6.52
CA ALA A 458 -24.41 1.75 5.90
C ALA A 458 -23.96 0.29 6.09
N VAL A 459 -22.65 0.03 6.06
CA VAL A 459 -22.11 -1.30 6.27
C VAL A 459 -22.22 -1.76 7.72
N LEU A 460 -22.12 -0.84 8.67
CA LEU A 460 -22.26 -1.15 10.10
C LEU A 460 -23.71 -1.46 10.51
N ARG A 461 -24.70 -1.16 9.64
CA ARG A 461 -26.12 -1.43 9.89
C ARG A 461 -26.61 -2.75 9.29
N THR A 462 -25.79 -3.35 8.42
CA THR A 462 -26.15 -4.59 7.69
C THR A 462 -25.72 -5.83 8.48
#